data_d028ce358b96d68e742e9dc17da9d38b
#
_entry.id   d028ce358b96d68e742e9dc17da9d38b
#
_cell.length_a   1.000
_cell.length_b   1.000
_cell.length_c   1.000
_cell.angle_alpha   90.00
_cell.angle_beta   90.00
_cell.angle_gamma   90.00
#
_symmetry.space_group_name_H-M   'P 1'
#
loop_
_entity.id
_entity.type
_entity.pdbx_description
1 polymer ?
#
loop_
_entity_poly.entity_id
_entity_poly.type
_entity_poly.pdbx_seq_one_letter_code
_entity_poly.pdbx_strand_id
1 'polypeptide(L)'
;AMFIGRIYSIWSPFDSVKKWIKHLDRALLGDELILLEPAKQKSFGMWLVVLVLTPVFVLSVFFTVLAYDISPIIGVIFEIICSYLCLDANYNYYTSREIVSAYYGDGIEEARKEASTFTGVDASDMDEKKLSELVTTKVANEAADSSVSPLFVMFLFGPVGGFLYRTIDLMDSIVGHHDKRYEYFGYYPARLNQIVDYIPGRLSGMVALFCARHTFGGFNGRNARYIHLRDKYKAISAFAGALEVSLKNGTIGDDDKTIEPKDIKKAACLHRNMFITCQIIFIILLVFF
;
A
#
# COMPACT_ATOMS: atom_id res chain seq x y z
N ALA A 1 8.78 -13.42 -2.70
CA ALA A 1 8.96 -11.96 -2.74
C ALA A 1 9.95 -11.50 -1.66
N MET A 2 9.81 -11.91 -0.42
CA MET A 2 10.59 -11.37 0.71
C MET A 2 12.05 -11.83 0.77
N PHE A 3 12.41 -12.93 0.12
CA PHE A 3 13.76 -13.51 0.11
C PHE A 3 14.56 -13.19 -1.16
N ILE A 4 13.92 -12.61 -2.16
CA ILE A 4 14.57 -12.19 -3.40
C ILE A 4 14.89 -10.71 -3.21
N GLY A 5 16.18 -10.37 -3.15
CA GLY A 5 16.65 -9.01 -2.96
C GLY A 5 16.11 -8.03 -4.03
N ARG A 6 16.37 -6.74 -3.85
CA ARG A 6 15.91 -5.67 -4.74
C ARG A 6 16.23 -5.96 -6.22
N ILE A 7 15.25 -6.39 -7.01
CA ILE A 7 15.30 -6.36 -8.47
C ILE A 7 14.67 -5.04 -8.98
N TYR A 8 14.91 -3.94 -8.28
CA TYR A 8 14.24 -2.65 -8.51
C TYR A 8 14.82 -1.78 -9.61
N SER A 9 15.84 -2.23 -10.31
CA SER A 9 16.28 -1.55 -11.53
C SER A 9 15.50 -1.97 -12.77
N ILE A 10 14.60 -2.96 -12.62
CA ILE A 10 13.81 -3.50 -13.73
C ILE A 10 12.48 -2.74 -13.79
N TRP A 11 12.10 -2.32 -14.98
CA TRP A 11 10.82 -1.73 -15.32
C TRP A 11 9.64 -2.51 -14.72
N SER A 12 8.75 -1.79 -14.03
CA SER A 12 7.49 -2.36 -13.53
C SER A 12 6.34 -2.03 -14.49
N PRO A 13 5.43 -2.97 -14.79
CA PRO A 13 4.24 -2.68 -15.58
C PRO A 13 3.40 -1.55 -14.98
N PHE A 14 3.42 -1.39 -13.66
CA PHE A 14 2.74 -0.32 -12.95
C PHE A 14 3.30 1.08 -13.23
N ASP A 15 4.57 1.21 -13.65
CA ASP A 15 5.13 2.50 -14.09
C ASP A 15 4.47 2.97 -15.39
N SER A 16 4.13 2.04 -16.27
CA SER A 16 3.37 2.35 -17.50
C SER A 16 1.94 2.72 -17.17
N VAL A 17 1.29 2.00 -16.27
CA VAL A 17 -0.06 2.34 -15.77
C VAL A 17 -0.06 3.72 -15.12
N LYS A 18 0.94 4.04 -14.28
CA LYS A 18 1.10 5.36 -13.67
C LYS A 18 1.22 6.49 -14.70
N LYS A 19 2.04 6.27 -15.74
CA LYS A 19 2.16 7.23 -16.84
C LYS A 19 0.85 7.38 -17.61
N TRP A 20 0.13 6.29 -17.83
CA TRP A 20 -1.17 6.27 -18.49
C TRP A 20 -2.23 7.04 -17.71
N ILE A 21 -2.34 6.82 -16.40
CA ILE A 21 -3.25 7.56 -15.51
C ILE A 21 -2.96 9.06 -15.58
N LYS A 22 -1.68 9.47 -15.47
CA LYS A 22 -1.29 10.87 -15.55
C LYS A 22 -1.55 11.49 -16.92
N HIS A 23 -1.46 10.72 -17.99
CA HIS A 23 -1.81 11.18 -19.33
C HIS A 23 -3.31 11.41 -19.47
N LEU A 24 -4.13 10.46 -18.99
CA LEU A 24 -5.58 10.58 -18.99
C LEU A 24 -6.09 11.70 -18.06
N ASP A 25 -5.46 11.91 -16.91
CA ASP A 25 -5.75 13.04 -16.03
C ASP A 25 -5.62 14.36 -16.79
N ARG A 26 -4.51 14.57 -17.49
CA ARG A 26 -4.31 15.79 -18.31
C ARG A 26 -5.27 15.88 -19.48
N ALA A 27 -5.56 14.75 -20.13
CA ALA A 27 -6.45 14.72 -21.30
C ALA A 27 -7.92 14.95 -20.94
N LEU A 28 -8.38 14.43 -19.80
CA LEU A 28 -9.78 14.49 -19.36
C LEU A 28 -10.09 15.76 -18.57
N LEU A 29 -9.20 16.13 -17.66
CA LEU A 29 -9.42 17.27 -16.77
C LEU A 29 -8.86 18.59 -17.33
N GLY A 30 -7.77 18.50 -18.13
CA GLY A 30 -7.05 19.66 -18.68
C GLY A 30 -6.27 20.44 -17.63
N ASP A 31 -5.65 21.52 -18.07
CA ASP A 31 -4.92 22.44 -17.18
C ASP A 31 -5.84 23.51 -16.57
N GLU A 32 -7.00 23.78 -17.19
CA GLU A 32 -7.99 24.79 -16.77
C GLU A 32 -9.10 24.21 -15.89
N LEU A 33 -8.75 23.93 -14.67
CA LEU A 33 -9.59 23.27 -13.67
C LEU A 33 -10.84 24.00 -13.22
N ILE A 34 -10.82 25.32 -13.28
CA ILE A 34 -11.77 26.19 -12.57
C ILE A 34 -13.11 26.28 -13.30
N LEU A 35 -13.19 25.83 -14.55
CA LEU A 35 -14.34 26.04 -15.43
C LEU A 35 -15.26 24.83 -15.62
N LEU A 36 -14.88 23.64 -15.11
CA LEU A 36 -15.71 22.46 -15.28
C LEU A 36 -16.71 22.28 -14.13
N GLU A 37 -17.97 22.05 -14.48
CA GLU A 37 -19.01 21.74 -13.52
C GLU A 37 -18.67 20.44 -12.72
N PRO A 38 -18.96 20.38 -11.41
CA PRO A 38 -18.70 19.22 -10.56
C PRO A 38 -19.23 17.89 -11.13
N ALA A 39 -20.40 17.93 -11.78
CA ALA A 39 -21.00 16.75 -12.40
C ALA A 39 -20.17 16.22 -13.59
N LYS A 40 -19.60 17.12 -14.40
CA LYS A 40 -18.71 16.75 -15.51
C LYS A 40 -17.39 16.19 -15.00
N GLN A 41 -16.80 16.80 -13.96
CA GLN A 41 -15.59 16.28 -13.33
C GLN A 41 -15.78 14.87 -12.80
N LYS A 42 -16.90 14.58 -12.12
CA LYS A 42 -17.24 13.22 -11.68
C LYS A 42 -17.39 12.26 -12.85
N SER A 43 -18.08 12.67 -13.94
CA SER A 43 -18.21 11.85 -15.14
C SER A 43 -16.84 11.49 -15.74
N PHE A 44 -15.93 12.47 -15.84
CA PHE A 44 -14.58 12.23 -16.32
C PHE A 44 -13.77 11.30 -15.40
N GLY A 45 -13.94 11.42 -14.06
CA GLY A 45 -13.37 10.48 -13.12
C GLY A 45 -13.89 9.06 -13.31
N MET A 46 -15.16 8.87 -13.65
CA MET A 46 -15.71 7.57 -14.02
C MET A 46 -15.07 7.02 -15.31
N TRP A 47 -14.94 7.89 -16.35
CA TRP A 47 -14.26 7.50 -17.59
C TRP A 47 -12.80 7.15 -17.36
N LEU A 48 -12.09 7.86 -16.47
CA LEU A 48 -10.73 7.48 -16.07
C LEU A 48 -10.69 6.03 -15.56
N VAL A 49 -11.58 5.68 -14.63
CA VAL A 49 -11.65 4.31 -14.08
C VAL A 49 -11.86 3.29 -15.20
N VAL A 50 -12.81 3.52 -16.09
CA VAL A 50 -13.11 2.59 -17.20
C VAL A 50 -11.92 2.47 -18.16
N LEU A 51 -11.34 3.60 -18.58
CA LEU A 51 -10.24 3.64 -19.55
C LEU A 51 -8.93 3.04 -19.00
N VAL A 52 -8.75 3.02 -17.68
CA VAL A 52 -7.58 2.42 -17.05
C VAL A 52 -7.81 0.95 -16.75
N LEU A 53 -8.92 0.60 -16.10
CA LEU A 53 -9.16 -0.79 -15.66
C LEU A 53 -9.46 -1.74 -16.82
N THR A 54 -10.19 -1.30 -17.86
CA THR A 54 -10.54 -2.19 -18.97
C THR A 54 -9.29 -2.71 -19.70
N PRO A 55 -8.33 -1.88 -20.14
CA PRO A 55 -7.11 -2.40 -20.77
C PRO A 55 -6.29 -3.30 -19.83
N VAL A 56 -6.16 -2.92 -18.54
CA VAL A 56 -5.41 -3.73 -17.57
C VAL A 56 -6.07 -5.09 -17.39
N PHE A 57 -7.39 -5.15 -17.27
CA PHE A 57 -8.14 -6.41 -17.19
C PHE A 57 -7.95 -7.26 -18.43
N VAL A 58 -8.22 -6.70 -19.62
CA VAL A 58 -8.12 -7.43 -20.89
C VAL A 58 -6.71 -7.95 -21.11
N LEU A 59 -5.69 -7.13 -20.92
CA LEU A 59 -4.30 -7.54 -21.11
C LEU A 59 -3.87 -8.60 -20.09
N SER A 60 -4.23 -8.44 -18.81
CA SER A 60 -3.86 -9.43 -17.79
C SER A 60 -4.51 -10.79 -18.04
N VAL A 61 -5.80 -10.81 -18.41
CA VAL A 61 -6.50 -12.05 -18.80
C VAL A 61 -5.88 -12.65 -20.06
N PHE A 62 -5.67 -11.83 -21.09
CA PHE A 62 -5.10 -12.28 -22.36
C PHE A 62 -3.73 -12.95 -22.18
N PHE A 63 -2.81 -12.30 -21.45
CA PHE A 63 -1.48 -12.87 -21.24
C PHE A 63 -1.50 -14.08 -20.31
N THR A 64 -2.41 -14.14 -19.34
CA THR A 64 -2.58 -15.32 -18.49
C THR A 64 -3.07 -16.51 -19.32
N VAL A 65 -4.12 -16.33 -20.12
CA VAL A 65 -4.63 -17.40 -21.00
C VAL A 65 -3.57 -17.85 -22.01
N LEU A 66 -2.91 -16.90 -22.67
CA LEU A 66 -1.83 -17.19 -23.63
C LEU A 66 -0.70 -18.00 -22.99
N ALA A 67 -0.30 -17.68 -21.76
CA ALA A 67 0.76 -18.42 -21.07
C ALA A 67 0.36 -19.88 -20.80
N TYR A 68 -0.89 -20.11 -20.42
CA TYR A 68 -1.43 -21.46 -20.20
C TYR A 68 -1.66 -22.22 -21.53
N ASP A 69 -2.04 -21.54 -22.61
CA ASP A 69 -2.19 -22.16 -23.94
C ASP A 69 -0.85 -22.67 -24.49
N ILE A 70 0.25 -21.98 -24.19
CA ILE A 70 1.59 -22.42 -24.59
C ILE A 70 1.99 -23.67 -23.78
N SER A 71 1.88 -23.62 -22.45
CA SER A 71 2.15 -24.75 -21.56
C SER A 71 1.65 -24.43 -20.13
N PRO A 72 1.10 -25.43 -19.41
CA PRO A 72 0.75 -25.26 -17.99
C PRO A 72 1.93 -24.79 -17.12
N ILE A 73 3.14 -25.25 -17.43
CA ILE A 73 4.35 -24.82 -16.68
C ILE A 73 4.65 -23.34 -16.92
N ILE A 74 4.52 -22.87 -18.17
CA ILE A 74 4.71 -21.45 -18.51
C ILE A 74 3.63 -20.60 -17.84
N GLY A 75 2.38 -21.08 -17.82
CA GLY A 75 1.28 -20.44 -17.10
C GLY A 75 1.59 -20.22 -15.62
N VAL A 76 2.03 -21.27 -14.93
CA VAL A 76 2.41 -21.19 -13.50
C VAL A 76 3.59 -20.23 -13.27
N ILE A 77 4.62 -20.28 -14.10
CA ILE A 77 5.77 -19.36 -14.01
C ILE A 77 5.31 -17.92 -14.22
N PHE A 78 4.43 -17.68 -15.20
CA PHE A 78 3.85 -16.36 -15.45
C PHE A 78 3.07 -15.85 -14.25
N GLU A 79 2.22 -16.67 -13.63
CA GLU A 79 1.47 -16.31 -12.43
C GLU A 79 2.39 -15.99 -11.24
N ILE A 80 3.47 -16.72 -11.04
CA ILE A 80 4.47 -16.44 -10.00
C ILE A 80 5.09 -15.06 -10.22
N ILE A 81 5.48 -14.74 -11.46
CA ILE A 81 6.06 -13.43 -11.81
C ILE A 81 5.02 -12.32 -11.58
N CYS A 82 3.80 -12.51 -12.06
CA CYS A 82 2.71 -11.54 -11.88
C CYS A 82 2.40 -11.29 -10.40
N SER A 83 2.32 -12.35 -9.60
CA SER A 83 2.10 -12.25 -8.15
C SER A 83 3.25 -11.52 -7.47
N TYR A 84 4.49 -11.78 -7.87
CA TYR A 84 5.66 -11.06 -7.36
C TYR A 84 5.59 -9.55 -7.66
N LEU A 85 5.19 -9.18 -8.88
CA LEU A 85 5.07 -7.78 -9.30
C LEU A 85 3.95 -7.01 -8.56
N CYS A 86 2.90 -7.71 -8.10
CA CYS A 86 1.81 -7.10 -7.35
C CYS A 86 2.15 -6.78 -5.89
N LEU A 87 3.28 -7.28 -5.35
CA LEU A 87 3.61 -7.23 -3.93
C LEU A 87 4.84 -6.37 -3.66
N ASP A 88 4.67 -5.27 -2.94
CA ASP A 88 5.75 -4.33 -2.57
C ASP A 88 6.26 -4.52 -1.12
N ALA A 89 5.88 -5.61 -0.44
CA ALA A 89 6.27 -5.88 0.94
C ALA A 89 7.79 -5.83 1.17
N ASN A 90 8.55 -6.29 0.20
CA ASN A 90 10.02 -6.30 0.25
C ASN A 90 10.58 -4.88 0.21
N TYR A 91 10.09 -4.04 -0.69
CA TYR A 91 10.50 -2.63 -0.79
C TYR A 91 10.29 -1.89 0.52
N ASN A 92 9.08 -1.95 1.07
CA ASN A 92 8.73 -1.26 2.31
C ASN A 92 9.60 -1.73 3.50
N TYR A 93 9.87 -3.04 3.60
CA TYR A 93 10.71 -3.60 4.67
C TYR A 93 12.15 -3.13 4.59
N TYR A 94 12.78 -3.19 3.42
CA TYR A 94 14.20 -2.83 3.28
C TYR A 94 14.40 -1.31 3.30
N THR A 95 13.58 -0.54 2.60
CA THR A 95 13.73 0.93 2.55
C THR A 95 13.53 1.57 3.92
N SER A 96 12.51 1.12 4.69
CA SER A 96 12.33 1.63 6.05
C SER A 96 13.52 1.33 6.97
N ARG A 97 14.21 0.20 6.79
CA ARG A 97 15.42 -0.13 7.55
C ARG A 97 16.64 0.63 7.06
N GLU A 98 16.75 0.91 5.76
CA GLU A 98 17.81 1.74 5.18
C GLU A 98 17.74 3.17 5.73
N ILE A 99 16.53 3.76 5.85
CA ILE A 99 16.35 5.07 6.49
C ILE A 99 16.90 5.09 7.91
N VAL A 100 16.64 4.03 8.69
CA VAL A 100 17.19 3.93 10.07
C VAL A 100 18.70 3.71 10.05
N SER A 101 19.23 2.97 9.09
CA SER A 101 20.68 2.78 8.93
C SER A 101 21.36 4.09 8.56
N ALA A 102 20.79 4.86 7.64
CA ALA A 102 21.26 6.19 7.27
C ALA A 102 21.24 7.14 8.48
N TYR A 103 20.19 7.13 9.29
CA TYR A 103 20.11 7.96 10.49
C TYR A 103 21.29 7.72 11.47
N TYR A 104 21.60 6.46 11.74
CA TYR A 104 22.68 6.12 12.68
C TYR A 104 24.08 6.14 12.08
N GLY A 105 24.22 5.98 10.75
CA GLY A 105 25.50 5.97 10.03
C GLY A 105 25.89 7.34 9.49
N ASP A 106 25.01 7.96 8.74
CA ASP A 106 25.28 9.16 7.95
C ASP A 106 24.64 10.44 8.52
N GLY A 107 23.76 10.27 9.52
CA GLY A 107 23.08 11.36 10.21
C GLY A 107 21.66 11.64 9.70
N ILE A 108 21.00 12.61 10.36
CA ILE A 108 19.59 12.93 10.12
C ILE A 108 19.32 13.46 8.70
N GLU A 109 20.28 14.15 8.08
CA GLU A 109 20.09 14.74 6.74
C GLU A 109 19.92 13.66 5.67
N GLU A 110 20.75 12.62 5.67
CA GLU A 110 20.60 11.51 4.70
C GLU A 110 19.31 10.70 5.00
N ALA A 111 18.98 10.50 6.29
CA ALA A 111 17.72 9.87 6.65
C ALA A 111 16.49 10.66 6.17
N ARG A 112 16.51 12.01 6.21
CA ARG A 112 15.46 12.89 5.68
C ARG A 112 15.29 12.73 4.17
N LYS A 113 16.37 12.68 3.44
CA LYS A 113 16.38 12.51 1.98
C LYS A 113 15.81 11.14 1.57
N GLU A 114 16.23 10.06 2.24
CA GLU A 114 15.71 8.72 2.02
C GLU A 114 14.22 8.63 2.40
N ALA A 115 13.83 9.25 3.52
CA ALA A 115 12.44 9.30 3.96
C ALA A 115 11.56 10.10 2.99
N SER A 116 12.03 11.22 2.46
CA SER A 116 11.31 12.00 1.44
C SER A 116 11.08 11.17 0.18
N THR A 117 12.07 10.43 -0.26
CA THR A 117 11.97 9.52 -1.41
C THR A 117 10.96 8.39 -1.16
N PHE A 118 11.00 7.80 0.03
CA PHE A 118 10.12 6.68 0.42
C PHE A 118 8.66 7.11 0.61
N THR A 119 8.44 8.25 1.27
CA THR A 119 7.10 8.69 1.64
C THR A 119 6.43 9.56 0.59
N GLY A 120 7.22 10.20 -0.27
CA GLY A 120 6.76 11.22 -1.21
C GLY A 120 6.46 12.57 -0.57
N VAL A 121 6.77 12.75 0.72
CA VAL A 121 6.58 13.99 1.50
C VAL A 121 7.94 14.61 1.75
N ASP A 122 8.05 15.93 1.58
CA ASP A 122 9.27 16.64 1.92
C ASP A 122 9.54 16.59 3.43
N ALA A 123 10.64 15.97 3.81
CA ALA A 123 11.06 15.77 5.20
C ALA A 123 12.27 16.64 5.59
N SER A 124 12.72 17.57 4.74
CA SER A 124 13.95 18.35 4.93
C SER A 124 14.00 19.08 6.27
N ASP A 125 12.88 19.62 6.75
CA ASP A 125 12.79 20.39 8.00
C ASP A 125 12.27 19.58 9.20
N MET A 126 12.08 18.25 9.05
CA MET A 126 11.51 17.42 10.10
C MET A 126 12.54 17.09 11.17
N ASP A 127 12.14 17.20 12.43
CA ASP A 127 12.90 16.66 13.56
C ASP A 127 12.84 15.12 13.60
N GLU A 128 13.63 14.51 14.47
CA GLU A 128 13.71 13.05 14.63
C GLU A 128 12.34 12.41 14.92
N LYS A 129 11.53 13.07 15.77
CA LYS A 129 10.19 12.58 16.16
C LYS A 129 9.27 12.55 14.93
N LYS A 130 9.16 13.67 14.24
CA LYS A 130 8.29 13.80 13.04
C LYS A 130 8.74 12.88 11.90
N LEU A 131 10.04 12.78 11.69
CA LEU A 131 10.60 11.86 10.70
C LEU A 131 10.24 10.40 11.01
N SER A 132 10.45 9.99 12.27
CA SER A 132 10.12 8.63 12.72
C SER A 132 8.62 8.34 12.63
N GLU A 133 7.78 9.31 12.98
CA GLU A 133 6.33 9.21 12.86
C GLU A 133 5.89 9.08 11.39
N LEU A 134 6.42 9.93 10.50
CA LEU A 134 6.13 9.89 9.07
C LEU A 134 6.43 8.54 8.46
N VAL A 135 7.66 8.03 8.69
CA VAL A 135 8.10 6.75 8.14
C VAL A 135 7.31 5.57 8.74
N THR A 136 7.08 5.58 10.07
CA THR A 136 6.28 4.53 10.73
C THR A 136 4.84 4.53 10.24
N THR A 137 4.23 5.70 10.06
CA THR A 137 2.89 5.86 9.49
C THR A 137 2.83 5.27 8.08
N LYS A 138 3.83 5.57 7.25
CA LYS A 138 3.92 5.00 5.89
C LYS A 138 4.03 3.49 5.92
N VAL A 139 4.92 2.92 6.74
CA VAL A 139 5.09 1.46 6.88
C VAL A 139 3.79 0.79 7.33
N ALA A 140 3.06 1.39 8.27
CA ALA A 140 1.81 0.87 8.79
C ALA A 140 0.68 0.85 7.72
N ASN A 141 0.59 1.89 6.89
CA ASN A 141 -0.36 1.94 5.77
C ASN A 141 0.02 0.92 4.69
N GLU A 142 1.30 0.89 4.29
CA GLU A 142 1.78 -0.05 3.26
C GLU A 142 1.68 -1.52 3.70
N ALA A 143 1.67 -1.81 5.00
CA ALA A 143 1.42 -3.16 5.50
C ALA A 143 0.02 -3.68 5.12
N ALA A 144 -0.97 -2.80 5.00
CA ALA A 144 -2.27 -3.14 4.47
C ALA A 144 -2.27 -3.10 2.93
N ASP A 145 -2.00 -1.92 2.36
CA ASP A 145 -2.31 -1.56 0.98
C ASP A 145 -1.40 -2.26 -0.05
N SER A 146 -0.12 -2.45 0.29
CA SER A 146 0.85 -3.08 -0.63
C SER A 146 1.22 -4.53 -0.28
N SER A 147 0.64 -5.09 0.78
CA SER A 147 1.00 -6.44 1.24
C SER A 147 -0.21 -7.34 1.47
N VAL A 148 -1.02 -7.06 2.50
CA VAL A 148 -2.14 -7.93 2.90
C VAL A 148 -3.29 -7.85 1.90
N SER A 149 -3.66 -6.64 1.48
CA SER A 149 -4.80 -6.45 0.58
C SER A 149 -4.57 -7.07 -0.81
N PRO A 150 -3.45 -6.84 -1.50
CA PRO A 150 -3.21 -7.52 -2.78
C PRO A 150 -3.08 -9.05 -2.63
N LEU A 151 -2.49 -9.56 -1.53
CA LEU A 151 -2.47 -11.00 -1.26
C LEU A 151 -3.88 -11.58 -1.13
N PHE A 152 -4.77 -10.90 -0.40
CA PHE A 152 -6.16 -11.33 -0.24
C PHE A 152 -6.91 -11.35 -1.57
N VAL A 153 -6.76 -10.30 -2.38
CA VAL A 153 -7.41 -10.23 -3.69
C VAL A 153 -6.85 -11.28 -4.66
N MET A 154 -5.53 -11.52 -4.63
CA MET A 154 -4.91 -12.60 -5.43
C MET A 154 -5.34 -13.98 -4.96
N PHE A 155 -5.55 -14.20 -3.67
CA PHE A 155 -6.11 -15.44 -3.15
C PHE A 155 -7.49 -15.75 -3.74
N LEU A 156 -8.35 -14.73 -3.94
CA LEU A 156 -9.69 -14.89 -4.48
C LEU A 156 -9.76 -14.93 -6.00
N PHE A 157 -8.96 -14.13 -6.68
CA PHE A 157 -9.08 -13.86 -8.12
C PHE A 157 -7.79 -14.08 -8.91
N GLY A 158 -6.80 -14.71 -8.29
CA GLY A 158 -5.50 -14.94 -8.92
C GLY A 158 -4.73 -13.64 -9.25
N PRO A 159 -3.67 -13.74 -10.07
CA PRO A 159 -2.83 -12.60 -10.44
C PRO A 159 -3.59 -11.47 -11.15
N VAL A 160 -4.63 -11.80 -11.92
CA VAL A 160 -5.49 -10.80 -12.59
C VAL A 160 -6.13 -9.87 -11.55
N GLY A 161 -6.68 -10.45 -10.47
CA GLY A 161 -7.20 -9.68 -9.34
C GLY A 161 -6.14 -8.79 -8.69
N GLY A 162 -4.92 -9.30 -8.52
CA GLY A 162 -3.78 -8.54 -8.02
C GLY A 162 -3.45 -7.32 -8.88
N PHE A 163 -3.39 -7.47 -10.20
CA PHE A 163 -3.18 -6.36 -11.13
C PHE A 163 -4.30 -5.30 -11.04
N LEU A 164 -5.55 -5.74 -10.99
CA LEU A 164 -6.68 -4.82 -10.84
C LEU A 164 -6.63 -4.07 -9.51
N TYR A 165 -6.39 -4.78 -8.41
CA TYR A 165 -6.26 -4.15 -7.08
C TYR A 165 -5.17 -3.07 -7.07
N ARG A 166 -3.95 -3.41 -7.51
CA ARG A 166 -2.82 -2.46 -7.57
C ARG A 166 -3.09 -1.28 -8.50
N THR A 167 -3.83 -1.50 -9.58
CA THR A 167 -4.22 -0.42 -10.50
C THR A 167 -5.24 0.52 -9.84
N ILE A 168 -6.20 -0.01 -9.09
CA ILE A 168 -7.18 0.78 -8.34
C ILE A 168 -6.49 1.60 -7.26
N ASP A 169 -5.61 0.98 -6.47
CA ASP A 169 -4.80 1.64 -5.44
C ASP A 169 -3.93 2.75 -6.04
N LEU A 170 -3.30 2.49 -7.19
CA LEU A 170 -2.50 3.47 -7.91
C LEU A 170 -3.33 4.65 -8.43
N MET A 171 -4.56 4.42 -8.92
CA MET A 171 -5.46 5.50 -9.31
C MET A 171 -5.85 6.35 -8.10
N ASP A 172 -6.21 5.73 -6.97
CA ASP A 172 -6.53 6.46 -5.73
C ASP A 172 -5.33 7.29 -5.25
N SER A 173 -4.13 6.73 -5.28
CA SER A 173 -2.91 7.44 -4.87
C SER A 173 -2.56 8.63 -5.75
N ILE A 174 -2.96 8.65 -7.02
CA ILE A 174 -2.63 9.74 -7.97
C ILE A 174 -3.73 10.79 -8.01
N VAL A 175 -5.00 10.39 -8.05
CA VAL A 175 -6.14 11.30 -8.27
C VAL A 175 -7.20 11.23 -7.18
N GLY A 176 -7.09 10.33 -6.20
CA GLY A 176 -8.07 10.16 -5.11
C GLY A 176 -7.91 11.16 -3.96
N HIS A 177 -6.99 12.12 -4.08
CA HIS A 177 -6.76 13.13 -3.04
C HIS A 177 -7.91 14.14 -2.97
N HIS A 178 -8.18 14.63 -1.74
CA HIS A 178 -9.21 15.66 -1.50
C HIS A 178 -8.66 17.09 -1.67
N ASP A 179 -7.72 17.30 -2.59
CA ASP A 179 -7.31 18.64 -2.96
C ASP A 179 -8.33 19.26 -3.97
N LYS A 180 -8.25 20.57 -4.15
CA LYS A 180 -9.18 21.32 -5.05
C LYS A 180 -9.21 20.77 -6.48
N ARG A 181 -8.13 20.13 -6.91
CA ARG A 181 -8.03 19.58 -8.26
C ARG A 181 -8.84 18.31 -8.42
N TYR A 182 -8.83 17.43 -7.42
CA TYR A 182 -9.35 16.09 -7.51
C TYR A 182 -10.61 15.83 -6.69
N GLU A 183 -11.14 16.87 -6.03
CA GLU A 183 -12.32 16.76 -5.15
C GLU A 183 -13.50 16.03 -5.79
N TYR A 184 -13.79 16.35 -7.05
CA TYR A 184 -14.87 15.73 -7.82
C TYR A 184 -14.38 14.66 -8.79
N PHE A 185 -13.24 14.89 -9.44
CA PHE A 185 -12.65 13.97 -10.40
C PHE A 185 -12.19 12.67 -9.75
N GLY A 186 -11.55 12.76 -8.59
CA GLY A 186 -11.06 11.62 -7.82
C GLY A 186 -12.14 10.81 -7.10
N TYR A 187 -13.40 11.23 -7.14
CA TYR A 187 -14.48 10.59 -6.40
C TYR A 187 -14.64 9.09 -6.71
N TYR A 188 -14.69 8.70 -7.98
CA TYR A 188 -14.86 7.29 -8.36
C TYR A 188 -13.61 6.45 -8.10
N PRO A 189 -12.38 6.87 -8.44
CA PRO A 189 -11.16 6.17 -8.03
C PRO A 189 -11.10 5.93 -6.52
N ALA A 190 -11.29 6.96 -5.70
CA ALA A 190 -11.29 6.85 -4.24
C ALA A 190 -12.40 5.95 -3.72
N ARG A 191 -13.61 6.05 -4.27
CA ARG A 191 -14.74 5.22 -3.85
C ARG A 191 -14.53 3.75 -4.20
N LEU A 192 -13.98 3.48 -5.38
CA LEU A 192 -13.67 2.11 -5.81
C LEU A 192 -12.61 1.49 -4.90
N ASN A 193 -11.52 2.22 -4.59
CA ASN A 193 -10.50 1.77 -3.67
C ASN A 193 -11.09 1.46 -2.28
N GLN A 194 -11.95 2.35 -1.77
CA GLN A 194 -12.65 2.10 -0.50
C GLN A 194 -13.48 0.81 -0.48
N ILE A 195 -14.14 0.49 -1.60
CA ILE A 195 -14.96 -0.73 -1.72
C ILE A 195 -14.07 -1.97 -1.75
N VAL A 196 -13.04 -1.95 -2.58
CA VAL A 196 -12.14 -3.10 -2.75
C VAL A 196 -11.31 -3.35 -1.50
N ASP A 197 -10.87 -2.30 -0.81
CA ASP A 197 -10.10 -2.40 0.44
C ASP A 197 -10.98 -2.59 1.69
N TYR A 198 -12.30 -2.64 1.55
CA TYR A 198 -13.20 -2.72 2.71
C TYR A 198 -12.97 -3.98 3.57
N ILE A 199 -12.84 -5.15 2.96
CA ILE A 199 -12.58 -6.42 3.65
C ILE A 199 -11.10 -6.57 3.97
N PRO A 200 -10.17 -6.47 3.00
CA PRO A 200 -8.75 -6.71 3.27
C PRO A 200 -8.16 -5.70 4.25
N GLY A 201 -8.58 -4.44 4.22
CA GLY A 201 -8.14 -3.44 5.21
C GLY A 201 -8.55 -3.79 6.65
N ARG A 202 -9.66 -4.48 6.86
CA ARG A 202 -10.05 -5.01 8.18
C ARG A 202 -9.24 -6.23 8.57
N LEU A 203 -9.02 -7.13 7.62
CA LEU A 203 -8.19 -8.30 7.80
C LEU A 203 -6.76 -7.90 8.19
N SER A 204 -6.20 -6.87 7.54
CA SER A 204 -4.87 -6.37 7.85
C SER A 204 -4.76 -5.88 9.30
N GLY A 205 -5.77 -5.19 9.81
CA GLY A 205 -5.81 -4.78 11.23
C GLY A 205 -5.83 -5.97 12.18
N MET A 206 -6.65 -6.99 11.92
CA MET A 206 -6.70 -8.21 12.74
C MET A 206 -5.38 -8.98 12.71
N VAL A 207 -4.79 -9.14 11.53
CA VAL A 207 -3.49 -9.80 11.38
C VAL A 207 -2.38 -9.01 12.08
N ALA A 208 -2.43 -7.67 12.01
CA ALA A 208 -1.48 -6.82 12.73
C ALA A 208 -1.55 -7.03 14.25
N LEU A 209 -2.76 -7.08 14.81
CA LEU A 209 -2.96 -7.36 16.25
C LEU A 209 -2.42 -8.75 16.65
N PHE A 210 -2.71 -9.75 15.85
CA PHE A 210 -2.21 -11.10 16.10
C PHE A 210 -0.67 -11.15 16.05
N CYS A 211 -0.08 -10.58 15.02
CA CYS A 211 1.38 -10.54 14.83
C CYS A 211 2.09 -9.70 15.89
N ALA A 212 1.50 -8.56 16.32
CA ALA A 212 2.09 -7.71 17.34
C ALA A 212 2.31 -8.44 18.66
N ARG A 213 1.35 -9.26 19.07
CA ARG A 213 1.45 -10.07 20.28
C ARG A 213 2.66 -11.02 20.26
N HIS A 214 2.94 -11.63 19.12
CA HIS A 214 4.06 -12.55 18.96
C HIS A 214 5.39 -11.84 18.67
N THR A 215 5.36 -10.70 18.02
CA THR A 215 6.57 -9.96 17.63
C THR A 215 7.21 -9.23 18.80
N PHE A 216 6.42 -8.66 19.72
CA PHE A 216 6.92 -7.79 20.79
C PHE A 216 6.73 -8.34 22.19
N GLY A 217 6.22 -9.57 22.34
CA GLY A 217 5.99 -10.21 23.63
C GLY A 217 4.88 -9.60 24.48
N GLY A 218 4.16 -8.64 23.95
CA GLY A 218 3.03 -7.96 24.56
C GLY A 218 2.34 -7.05 23.58
N PHE A 219 1.11 -6.68 23.89
CA PHE A 219 0.31 -5.78 23.08
C PHE A 219 -0.49 -4.83 24.00
N ASN A 220 -0.33 -3.54 23.81
CA ASN A 220 -1.17 -2.57 24.51
C ASN A 220 -2.57 -2.56 23.91
N GLY A 221 -3.53 -3.16 24.61
CA GLY A 221 -4.90 -3.27 24.15
C GLY A 221 -5.67 -1.94 24.10
N ARG A 222 -5.14 -0.84 24.67
CA ARG A 222 -5.82 0.46 24.69
C ARG A 222 -6.12 0.96 23.28
N ASN A 223 -5.19 0.81 22.35
CA ASN A 223 -5.33 1.28 20.99
C ASN A 223 -6.17 0.35 20.11
N ALA A 224 -6.53 -0.85 20.58
CA ALA A 224 -7.45 -1.73 19.87
C ALA A 224 -8.83 -1.08 19.63
N ARG A 225 -9.24 -0.13 20.48
CA ARG A 225 -10.48 0.66 20.32
C ARG A 225 -10.52 1.50 19.04
N TYR A 226 -9.36 1.85 18.47
CA TYR A 226 -9.27 2.57 17.20
C TYR A 226 -9.53 1.68 15.98
N ILE A 227 -9.64 0.36 16.17
CA ILE A 227 -9.98 -0.60 15.13
C ILE A 227 -11.49 -0.68 14.99
N HIS A 228 -12.09 0.35 14.39
CA HIS A 228 -13.50 0.39 14.11
C HIS A 228 -13.81 -0.21 12.75
N LEU A 229 -15.00 -0.85 12.63
CA LEU A 229 -15.45 -1.46 11.37
C LEU A 229 -15.59 -0.47 10.19
N ARG A 230 -15.68 0.82 10.47
CA ARG A 230 -15.80 1.89 9.47
C ARG A 230 -14.50 2.64 9.22
N ASP A 231 -13.46 2.37 9.98
CA ASP A 231 -12.21 3.11 9.92
C ASP A 231 -11.28 2.57 8.84
N LYS A 232 -10.74 3.47 8.02
CA LYS A 232 -9.71 3.15 7.02
C LYS A 232 -8.34 2.84 7.65
N TYR A 233 -8.13 3.22 8.89
CA TYR A 233 -6.82 3.19 9.55
C TYR A 233 -6.59 1.98 10.44
N LYS A 234 -7.18 0.85 10.14
CA LYS A 234 -7.16 -0.35 11.00
C LYS A 234 -5.77 -0.91 11.26
N ALA A 235 -4.96 -1.06 10.21
CA ALA A 235 -3.58 -1.51 10.37
C ALA A 235 -2.77 -0.49 11.18
N ILE A 236 -2.85 0.79 10.84
CA ILE A 236 -2.13 1.85 11.53
C ILE A 236 -2.51 1.95 13.02
N SER A 237 -3.78 1.70 13.38
CA SER A 237 -4.21 1.68 14.78
C SER A 237 -3.55 0.52 15.55
N ALA A 238 -3.43 -0.65 14.90
CA ALA A 238 -2.74 -1.79 15.49
C ALA A 238 -1.23 -1.54 15.65
N PHE A 239 -0.61 -0.85 14.68
CA PHE A 239 0.80 -0.44 14.78
C PHE A 239 1.02 0.57 15.89
N ALA A 240 0.17 1.59 15.99
CA ALA A 240 0.23 2.58 17.07
C ALA A 240 0.14 1.91 18.46
N GLY A 241 -0.82 0.97 18.63
CA GLY A 241 -0.96 0.22 19.87
C GLY A 241 0.20 -0.71 20.17
N ALA A 242 0.71 -1.41 19.15
CA ALA A 242 1.83 -2.33 19.33
C ALA A 242 3.15 -1.64 19.68
N LEU A 243 3.35 -0.42 19.17
CA LEU A 243 4.54 0.38 19.42
C LEU A 243 4.38 1.33 20.61
N GLU A 244 3.16 1.47 21.14
CA GLU A 244 2.81 2.41 22.24
C GLU A 244 3.11 3.87 21.88
N VAL A 245 2.84 4.25 20.63
CA VAL A 245 3.13 5.58 20.09
C VAL A 245 1.91 6.17 19.40
N SER A 246 1.89 7.49 19.32
CA SER A 246 0.93 8.21 18.49
C SER A 246 1.43 8.34 17.07
N LEU A 247 0.54 8.14 16.08
CA LEU A 247 0.80 8.23 14.64
C LEU A 247 -0.19 9.22 13.99
N LYS A 248 0.12 9.62 12.74
CA LYS A 248 -0.68 10.51 11.92
C LYS A 248 -0.97 11.86 12.61
N ASN A 249 0.11 12.56 12.99
CA ASN A 249 0.06 13.85 13.69
C ASN A 249 -0.76 13.80 15.00
N GLY A 250 -0.58 12.75 15.77
CA GLY A 250 -1.24 12.60 17.06
C GLY A 250 -2.71 12.17 17.00
N THR A 251 -3.24 11.83 15.83
CA THR A 251 -4.67 11.49 15.70
C THR A 251 -4.98 10.01 15.95
N ILE A 252 -3.98 9.14 15.92
CA ILE A 252 -4.14 7.69 16.10
C ILE A 252 -3.14 7.19 17.13
N GLY A 253 -3.65 6.54 18.18
CA GLY A 253 -2.82 6.04 19.26
C GLY A 253 -2.77 6.99 20.44
N ASP A 254 -2.09 6.57 21.50
CA ASP A 254 -1.86 7.34 22.70
C ASP A 254 -0.38 7.74 22.76
N ASP A 255 -0.06 8.93 23.27
CA ASP A 255 1.31 9.44 23.45
C ASP A 255 1.95 8.85 24.72
N ASP A 256 1.88 7.53 24.90
CA ASP A 256 2.48 6.86 26.06
C ASP A 256 4.02 6.89 26.00
N LYS A 257 4.57 7.03 24.79
CA LYS A 257 6.01 7.01 24.53
C LYS A 257 6.36 7.91 23.34
N THR A 258 7.45 8.64 23.44
CA THR A 258 8.00 9.38 22.30
C THR A 258 8.53 8.39 21.24
N ILE A 259 8.08 8.56 20.01
CA ILE A 259 8.54 7.74 18.88
C ILE A 259 9.99 8.05 18.53
N GLU A 260 10.77 7.01 18.24
CA GLU A 260 12.19 7.08 17.93
C GLU A 260 12.51 6.29 16.65
N PRO A 261 13.68 6.52 15.97
CA PRO A 261 14.06 5.79 14.76
C PRO A 261 14.09 4.26 14.92
N LYS A 262 14.37 3.76 16.14
CA LYS A 262 14.29 2.31 16.43
C LYS A 262 12.88 1.73 16.26
N ASP A 263 11.83 2.54 16.44
CA ASP A 263 10.45 2.09 16.31
C ASP A 263 10.08 1.87 14.83
N ILE A 264 10.74 2.55 13.89
CA ILE A 264 10.66 2.24 12.44
C ILE A 264 11.10 0.80 12.17
N LYS A 265 12.21 0.34 12.79
CA LYS A 265 12.65 -1.07 12.65
C LYS A 265 11.63 -2.05 13.21
N LYS A 266 11.00 -1.72 14.34
CA LYS A 266 9.94 -2.56 14.93
C LYS A 266 8.71 -2.61 14.02
N ALA A 267 8.30 -1.46 13.44
CA ALA A 267 7.23 -1.40 12.46
C ALA A 267 7.54 -2.26 11.23
N ALA A 268 8.76 -2.16 10.69
CA ALA A 268 9.21 -3.00 9.59
C ALA A 268 9.16 -4.50 9.93
N CYS A 269 9.57 -4.89 11.13
CA CYS A 269 9.47 -6.28 11.60
C CYS A 269 8.02 -6.76 11.72
N LEU A 270 7.12 -5.91 12.25
CA LEU A 270 5.70 -6.22 12.33
C LEU A 270 5.10 -6.41 10.94
N HIS A 271 5.37 -5.49 10.02
CA HIS A 271 4.95 -5.59 8.62
C HIS A 271 5.40 -6.92 7.98
N ARG A 272 6.69 -7.27 8.11
CA ARG A 272 7.22 -8.55 7.62
C ARG A 272 6.46 -9.74 8.18
N ASN A 273 6.23 -9.76 9.50
CA ASN A 273 5.55 -10.86 10.15
C ASN A 273 4.09 -10.97 9.72
N MET A 274 3.40 -9.85 9.52
CA MET A 274 2.05 -9.83 8.94
C MET A 274 2.02 -10.47 7.55
N PHE A 275 2.94 -10.06 6.67
CA PHE A 275 3.04 -10.58 5.31
C PHE A 275 3.27 -12.09 5.29
N ILE A 276 4.24 -12.59 6.08
CA ILE A 276 4.53 -14.03 6.19
C ILE A 276 3.32 -14.79 6.75
N THR A 277 2.68 -14.26 7.78
CA THR A 277 1.50 -14.88 8.40
C THR A 277 0.35 -14.99 7.41
N CYS A 278 0.06 -13.94 6.65
CA CYS A 278 -0.96 -13.98 5.61
C CYS A 278 -0.63 -14.99 4.51
N GLN A 279 0.63 -15.04 4.06
CA GLN A 279 1.03 -16.03 3.06
C GLN A 279 0.81 -17.47 3.57
N ILE A 280 1.20 -17.77 4.80
CA ILE A 280 0.99 -19.10 5.41
C ILE A 280 -0.49 -19.41 5.48
N ILE A 281 -1.32 -18.50 5.97
CA ILE A 281 -2.78 -18.69 6.08
C ILE A 281 -3.39 -18.98 4.69
N PHE A 282 -3.07 -18.17 3.67
CA PHE A 282 -3.65 -18.36 2.34
C PHE A 282 -3.15 -19.63 1.66
N ILE A 283 -1.88 -20.02 1.85
CA ILE A 283 -1.37 -21.30 1.34
C ILE A 283 -2.11 -22.46 1.99
N ILE A 284 -2.30 -22.44 3.31
CA ILE A 284 -3.08 -23.46 4.02
C ILE A 284 -4.50 -23.54 3.47
N LEU A 285 -5.17 -22.41 3.30
CA LEU A 285 -6.53 -22.38 2.74
C LEU A 285 -6.57 -22.93 1.31
N LEU A 286 -5.59 -22.61 0.45
CA LEU A 286 -5.52 -23.14 -0.92
C LEU A 286 -5.25 -24.66 -0.99
N VAL A 287 -4.62 -25.24 0.04
CA VAL A 287 -4.34 -26.68 0.08
C VAL A 287 -5.56 -27.48 0.58
N PHE A 288 -6.39 -26.87 1.44
CA PHE A 288 -7.53 -27.56 2.05
C PHE A 288 -8.87 -27.29 1.36
N PHE A 289 -8.95 -26.32 0.49
CA PHE A 289 -10.15 -25.95 -0.28
C PHE A 289 -9.88 -25.91 -1.77
#